data_a8a8b95f1dca08c9a28009f92764c8c5
#
_entry.id   a8a8b95f1dca08c9a28009f92764c8c5
#
_cell.length_a   1.000
_cell.length_b   1.000
_cell.length_c   1.000
_cell.angle_alpha   90.00
_cell.angle_beta   90.00
_cell.angle_gamma   90.00
#
_symmetry.space_group_name_H-M   'P 1'
#
loop_
_entity.id
_entity.type
_entity.pdbx_description
1 polymer ?
#
loop_
_entity_poly.entity_id
_entity_poly.type
_entity_poly.pdbx_seq_one_letter_code
_entity_poly.pdbx_strand_id
1 'polypeptide(L)'
;MILSWQFILMIVLSSLFLVWFLYRPIKANLSDDDSNIAINRQRQNELESDISQGLIEQAQYLEAEEEIISTLASELNNNESKNITIKPLIWSTIIVLFVAVLSLSVYSQLAPKIMPNTDNGINEPLSMTESINKLENYLIENPKDFQTLKMLGLAQVSTGNIDKSIESFEKAFLINPNDIDLLLQYASAIAANQDGKFYGKSKILIEKALSLDPQSIQVLYFAGIVAAHQTDLDQARDYWQKALYLMPESHPDRNIIEEALDTILNLQVK
;
A
#
# COMPACT_ATOMS: atom_id res chain seq x y z
N MET A 1 -8.85 -13.90 8.19
CA MET A 1 -9.09 -14.75 7.01
C MET A 1 -9.76 -14.04 5.83
N ILE A 2 -10.64 -13.06 6.05
CA ILE A 2 -11.34 -12.33 4.96
C ILE A 2 -10.39 -11.42 4.19
N LEU A 3 -9.39 -10.83 4.85
CA LEU A 3 -8.42 -9.92 4.21
C LEU A 3 -7.49 -10.64 3.23
N SER A 4 -7.13 -11.90 3.49
CA SER A 4 -6.28 -12.71 2.61
C SER A 4 -6.99 -13.10 1.31
N TRP A 5 -8.29 -13.38 1.35
CA TRP A 5 -9.09 -13.70 0.16
C TRP A 5 -9.27 -12.49 -0.76
N GLN A 6 -9.50 -11.31 -0.21
CA GLN A 6 -9.59 -10.06 -0.98
C GLN A 6 -8.25 -9.73 -1.66
N PHE A 7 -7.13 -9.99 -0.99
CA PHE A 7 -5.79 -9.79 -1.56
C PHE A 7 -5.51 -10.75 -2.72
N ILE A 8 -5.86 -12.03 -2.57
CA ILE A 8 -5.74 -13.03 -3.63
C ILE A 8 -6.62 -12.65 -4.82
N LEU A 9 -7.86 -12.25 -4.57
CA LEU A 9 -8.79 -11.82 -5.61
C LEU A 9 -8.27 -10.57 -6.36
N MET A 10 -7.65 -9.62 -5.68
CA MET A 10 -7.06 -8.41 -6.27
C MET A 10 -5.85 -8.75 -7.14
N ILE A 11 -5.00 -9.69 -6.72
CA ILE A 11 -3.85 -10.19 -7.52
C ILE A 11 -4.35 -10.90 -8.77
N VAL A 12 -5.36 -11.76 -8.65
CA VAL A 12 -5.94 -12.49 -9.79
C VAL A 12 -6.60 -11.51 -10.77
N LEU A 13 -7.37 -10.54 -10.32
CA LEU A 13 -7.98 -9.51 -11.18
C LEU A 13 -6.93 -8.63 -11.86
N SER A 14 -5.90 -8.22 -11.16
CA SER A 14 -4.78 -7.45 -11.72
C SER A 14 -4.02 -8.25 -12.77
N SER A 15 -3.77 -9.53 -12.52
CA SER A 15 -3.10 -10.42 -13.47
C SER A 15 -3.96 -10.67 -14.72
N LEU A 16 -5.27 -10.87 -14.55
CA LEU A 16 -6.22 -11.04 -15.67
C LEU A 16 -6.32 -9.75 -16.50
N PHE A 17 -6.33 -8.58 -15.85
CA PHE A 17 -6.33 -7.28 -16.54
C PHE A 17 -5.05 -7.07 -17.35
N LEU A 18 -3.89 -7.43 -16.79
CA LEU A 18 -2.59 -7.33 -17.45
C LEU A 18 -2.50 -8.28 -18.67
N VAL A 19 -2.96 -9.51 -18.51
CA VAL A 19 -3.05 -10.48 -19.61
C VAL A 19 -4.02 -9.99 -20.68
N TRP A 20 -5.20 -9.47 -20.30
CA TRP A 20 -6.18 -8.92 -21.25
C TRP A 20 -5.62 -7.68 -21.98
N PHE A 21 -4.90 -6.80 -21.30
CA PHE A 21 -4.28 -5.62 -21.88
C PHE A 21 -3.14 -5.98 -22.85
N LEU A 22 -2.29 -6.95 -22.49
CA LEU A 22 -1.20 -7.45 -23.34
C LEU A 22 -1.72 -8.28 -24.52
N TYR A 23 -2.89 -8.92 -24.38
CA TYR A 23 -3.52 -9.70 -25.44
C TYR A 23 -4.39 -8.87 -26.37
N ARG A 24 -4.67 -7.63 -26.03
CA ARG A 24 -5.35 -6.72 -26.94
C ARG A 24 -4.40 -6.47 -28.10
N PRO A 25 -4.71 -6.98 -29.32
CA PRO A 25 -3.83 -6.72 -30.45
C PRO A 25 -3.78 -5.21 -30.59
N ILE A 26 -2.62 -4.63 -30.33
CA ILE A 26 -2.32 -3.29 -30.82
C ILE A 26 -2.51 -3.49 -32.32
N LYS A 27 -3.61 -2.96 -32.87
CA LYS A 27 -3.74 -2.83 -34.32
C LYS A 27 -2.56 -1.96 -34.70
N ALA A 28 -1.43 -2.63 -34.99
CA ALA A 28 -0.36 -2.00 -35.72
C ALA A 28 -1.06 -1.40 -36.94
N ASN A 29 -0.96 -0.11 -37.05
CA ASN A 29 -1.64 0.66 -38.07
C ASN A 29 -1.32 0.01 -39.42
N LEU A 30 -2.31 -0.54 -40.06
CA LEU A 30 -2.25 -1.11 -41.42
C LEU A 30 -1.87 -0.03 -42.48
N SER A 31 -1.31 1.10 -42.03
CA SER A 31 -1.03 2.25 -42.89
C SER A 31 0.23 2.10 -43.76
N ASP A 32 1.18 1.24 -43.36
CA ASP A 32 2.43 1.17 -44.13
C ASP A 32 2.28 0.30 -45.38
N ASP A 33 1.58 -0.84 -45.31
CA ASP A 33 1.33 -1.68 -46.49
C ASP A 33 0.37 -1.01 -47.47
N ASP A 34 -0.74 -0.43 -46.96
CA ASP A 34 -1.70 0.32 -47.77
C ASP A 34 -1.05 1.59 -48.39
N SER A 35 -0.14 2.22 -47.66
CA SER A 35 0.64 3.39 -48.17
C SER A 35 1.59 3.01 -49.30
N ASN A 36 2.33 1.92 -49.14
CA ASN A 36 3.28 1.46 -50.17
C ASN A 36 2.56 1.01 -51.45
N ILE A 37 1.42 0.31 -51.32
CA ILE A 37 0.59 -0.08 -52.46
C ILE A 37 0.02 1.17 -53.15
N ALA A 38 -0.43 2.18 -52.40
CA ALA A 38 -0.94 3.43 -52.95
C ALA A 38 0.15 4.21 -53.72
N ILE A 39 1.38 4.26 -53.19
CA ILE A 39 2.52 4.92 -53.82
C ILE A 39 2.90 4.22 -55.13
N ASN A 40 2.97 2.89 -55.15
CA ASN A 40 3.29 2.12 -56.35
C ASN A 40 2.21 2.27 -57.42
N ARG A 41 0.93 2.31 -57.03
CA ARG A 41 -0.20 2.58 -57.95
C ARG A 41 -0.13 4.01 -58.52
N GLN A 42 0.26 4.96 -57.73
CA GLN A 42 0.42 6.33 -58.19
C GLN A 42 1.56 6.44 -59.23
N ARG A 43 2.72 5.81 -58.99
CA ARG A 43 3.84 5.75 -59.93
C ARG A 43 3.45 5.08 -61.26
N GLN A 44 2.63 4.02 -61.19
CA GLN A 44 2.13 3.34 -62.37
C GLN A 44 1.22 4.27 -63.22
N ASN A 45 0.32 4.99 -62.56
CA ASN A 45 -0.55 5.99 -63.23
C ASN A 45 0.26 7.15 -63.84
N GLU A 46 1.31 7.62 -63.19
CA GLU A 46 2.18 8.65 -63.68
C GLU A 46 2.93 8.12 -64.94
N LEU A 47 3.45 6.91 -64.90
CA LEU A 47 4.13 6.28 -66.04
C LEU A 47 3.20 6.10 -67.26
N GLU A 48 1.94 5.69 -67.04
CA GLU A 48 0.92 5.60 -68.09
C GLU A 48 0.59 6.98 -68.69
N SER A 49 0.57 8.01 -67.85
CA SER A 49 0.35 9.38 -68.31
C SER A 49 1.53 9.88 -69.15
N ASP A 50 2.77 9.60 -68.74
CA ASP A 50 3.96 10.07 -69.45
C ASP A 50 4.10 9.42 -70.81
N ILE A 51 3.82 8.13 -70.98
CA ILE A 51 3.81 7.48 -72.30
C ILE A 51 2.68 8.01 -73.17
N SER A 52 1.50 8.29 -72.60
CA SER A 52 0.37 8.80 -73.33
C SER A 52 0.64 10.24 -73.89
N GLN A 53 1.42 11.01 -73.17
CA GLN A 53 1.85 12.36 -73.53
C GLN A 53 3.11 12.40 -74.43
N GLY A 54 3.68 11.22 -74.72
CA GLY A 54 4.88 11.12 -75.53
C GLY A 54 6.16 11.65 -74.85
N LEU A 55 6.14 11.70 -73.52
CA LEU A 55 7.28 12.19 -72.71
C LEU A 55 8.36 11.14 -72.54
N ILE A 56 8.00 9.85 -72.68
CA ILE A 56 8.89 8.70 -72.58
C ILE A 56 8.67 7.77 -73.78
N GLU A 57 9.75 7.06 -74.18
CA GLU A 57 9.67 6.06 -75.23
C GLU A 57 9.16 4.69 -74.69
N GLN A 58 8.58 3.87 -75.58
CA GLN A 58 8.07 2.54 -75.22
C GLN A 58 9.09 1.63 -74.51
N ALA A 59 10.37 1.76 -74.84
CA ALA A 59 11.43 1.00 -74.21
C ALA A 59 11.67 1.44 -72.76
N GLN A 60 11.60 2.74 -72.47
CA GLN A 60 11.73 3.30 -71.11
C GLN A 60 10.51 2.97 -70.24
N TYR A 61 9.32 2.93 -70.83
CA TYR A 61 8.09 2.51 -70.13
C TYR A 61 8.24 1.05 -69.63
N LEU A 62 8.66 0.14 -70.50
CA LEU A 62 8.83 -1.28 -70.16
C LEU A 62 9.88 -1.48 -69.06
N GLU A 63 11.00 -0.78 -69.12
CA GLU A 63 12.04 -0.84 -68.10
C GLU A 63 11.55 -0.33 -66.72
N ALA A 64 10.81 0.79 -66.67
CA ALA A 64 10.26 1.34 -65.47
C ALA A 64 9.14 0.49 -64.89
N GLU A 65 8.32 -0.14 -65.71
CA GLU A 65 7.28 -1.07 -65.26
C GLU A 65 7.90 -2.33 -64.63
N GLU A 66 8.97 -2.88 -65.24
CA GLU A 66 9.68 -4.05 -64.69
C GLU A 66 10.35 -3.70 -63.33
N GLU A 67 10.87 -2.48 -63.15
CA GLU A 67 11.42 -2.01 -61.90
C GLU A 67 10.36 -1.91 -60.80
N ILE A 68 9.16 -1.37 -61.10
CA ILE A 68 8.07 -1.26 -60.17
C ILE A 68 7.61 -2.68 -59.74
N ILE A 69 7.47 -3.60 -60.67
CA ILE A 69 7.06 -4.99 -60.40
C ILE A 69 8.14 -5.71 -59.57
N SER A 70 9.39 -5.57 -59.87
CA SER A 70 10.53 -6.13 -59.14
C SER A 70 10.59 -5.62 -57.68
N THR A 71 10.40 -4.31 -57.52
CA THR A 71 10.38 -3.68 -56.19
C THR A 71 9.21 -4.20 -55.34
N LEU A 72 8.01 -4.25 -55.92
CA LEU A 72 6.82 -4.80 -55.26
C LEU A 72 7.00 -6.28 -54.87
N ALA A 73 7.57 -7.09 -55.77
CA ALA A 73 7.82 -8.51 -55.51
C ALA A 73 8.87 -8.70 -54.39
N SER A 74 9.89 -7.83 -54.30
CA SER A 74 10.89 -7.89 -53.23
C SER A 74 10.34 -7.46 -51.88
N GLU A 75 9.45 -6.47 -51.87
CA GLU A 75 8.76 -6.03 -50.65
C GLU A 75 7.79 -7.10 -50.11
N LEU A 76 7.00 -7.72 -50.99
CA LEU A 76 6.09 -8.82 -50.62
C LEU A 76 6.88 -10.01 -50.07
N ASN A 77 8.01 -10.37 -50.67
CA ASN A 77 8.81 -11.51 -50.22
C ASN A 77 9.55 -11.20 -48.88
N ASN A 78 9.89 -9.96 -48.62
CA ASN A 78 10.53 -9.53 -47.38
C ASN A 78 9.53 -9.54 -46.18
N ASN A 79 8.24 -9.36 -46.44
CA ASN A 79 7.20 -9.41 -45.44
C ASN A 79 6.87 -10.86 -44.99
N GLU A 80 7.05 -11.86 -45.83
CA GLU A 80 6.90 -13.26 -45.42
C GLU A 80 8.00 -13.73 -44.46
N SER A 81 9.19 -13.14 -44.51
CA SER A 81 10.32 -13.58 -43.65
C SER A 81 10.33 -12.95 -42.25
N LYS A 82 9.47 -12.01 -41.96
CA LYS A 82 9.37 -11.35 -40.63
C LYS A 82 8.35 -11.94 -39.66
N ASN A 83 7.82 -13.11 -39.92
CA ASN A 83 7.04 -13.86 -38.95
C ASN A 83 7.93 -14.52 -37.89
N ILE A 84 8.71 -13.75 -37.16
CA ILE A 84 9.19 -14.15 -35.84
C ILE A 84 7.99 -14.04 -34.90
N THR A 85 7.12 -15.03 -34.95
CA THR A 85 6.12 -15.25 -33.90
C THR A 85 6.82 -15.77 -32.66
N ILE A 86 7.55 -14.89 -31.99
CA ILE A 86 7.85 -15.08 -30.57
C ILE A 86 6.46 -15.04 -29.92
N LYS A 87 5.95 -16.20 -29.55
CA LYS A 87 4.62 -16.34 -28.95
C LYS A 87 4.56 -15.39 -27.75
N PRO A 88 3.84 -14.28 -27.81
CA PRO A 88 3.79 -13.30 -26.71
C PRO A 88 3.28 -13.92 -25.42
N LEU A 89 2.62 -15.06 -25.52
CA LEU A 89 2.13 -15.91 -24.44
C LEU A 89 3.27 -16.38 -23.50
N ILE A 90 4.43 -16.75 -24.04
CA ILE A 90 5.52 -17.30 -23.22
C ILE A 90 6.16 -16.18 -22.39
N TRP A 91 6.35 -15.01 -22.97
CA TRP A 91 6.91 -13.87 -22.25
C TRP A 91 5.95 -13.30 -21.20
N SER A 92 4.65 -13.23 -21.49
CA SER A 92 3.65 -12.79 -20.53
C SER A 92 3.53 -13.74 -19.33
N THR A 93 3.59 -15.05 -19.54
CA THR A 93 3.58 -16.03 -18.45
C THR A 93 4.85 -15.95 -17.60
N ILE A 94 6.02 -15.73 -18.19
CA ILE A 94 7.29 -15.55 -17.45
C ILE A 94 7.23 -14.30 -16.58
N ILE A 95 6.72 -13.18 -17.10
CA ILE A 95 6.58 -11.93 -16.36
C ILE A 95 5.62 -12.09 -15.18
N VAL A 96 4.46 -12.73 -15.39
CA VAL A 96 3.48 -12.98 -14.32
C VAL A 96 4.07 -13.86 -13.21
N LEU A 97 4.80 -14.92 -13.60
CA LEU A 97 5.45 -15.81 -12.64
C LEU A 97 6.57 -15.11 -11.87
N PHE A 98 7.34 -14.26 -12.55
CA PHE A 98 8.39 -13.45 -11.91
C PHE A 98 7.80 -12.46 -10.90
N VAL A 99 6.73 -11.75 -11.25
CA VAL A 99 6.05 -10.81 -10.35
C VAL A 99 5.45 -11.55 -9.13
N ALA A 100 4.88 -12.74 -9.34
CA ALA A 100 4.34 -13.56 -8.25
C ALA A 100 5.44 -14.01 -7.28
N VAL A 101 6.58 -14.48 -7.79
CA VAL A 101 7.73 -14.90 -6.98
C VAL A 101 8.34 -13.71 -6.23
N LEU A 102 8.46 -12.56 -6.88
CA LEU A 102 9.00 -11.34 -6.28
C LEU A 102 8.06 -10.81 -5.19
N SER A 103 6.75 -10.84 -5.41
CA SER A 103 5.74 -10.48 -4.42
C SER A 103 5.79 -11.41 -3.20
N LEU A 104 5.94 -12.72 -3.42
CA LEU A 104 6.06 -13.69 -2.34
C LEU A 104 7.37 -13.50 -1.54
N SER A 105 8.47 -13.19 -2.22
CA SER A 105 9.77 -12.91 -1.61
C SER A 105 9.72 -11.64 -0.75
N VAL A 106 9.15 -10.56 -1.27
CA VAL A 106 8.98 -9.29 -0.52
C VAL A 106 8.03 -9.50 0.65
N TYR A 107 6.94 -10.23 0.47
CA TYR A 107 6.01 -10.57 1.55
C TYR A 107 6.70 -11.40 2.64
N SER A 108 7.52 -12.39 2.28
CA SER A 108 8.23 -13.21 3.27
C SER A 108 9.30 -12.44 4.07
N GLN A 109 9.81 -11.33 3.53
CA GLN A 109 10.76 -10.45 4.23
C GLN A 109 10.07 -9.37 5.08
N LEU A 110 8.90 -8.88 4.61
CA LEU A 110 8.12 -7.84 5.29
C LEU A 110 7.06 -8.40 6.24
N ALA A 111 6.66 -9.66 6.05
CA ALA A 111 5.75 -10.30 7.00
C ALA A 111 6.42 -10.33 8.38
N PRO A 112 5.80 -9.74 9.40
CA PRO A 112 6.37 -9.80 10.74
C PRO A 112 6.58 -11.27 11.09
N LYS A 113 7.80 -11.62 11.50
CA LYS A 113 8.21 -12.99 11.91
C LYS A 113 7.40 -13.54 13.10
N ILE A 114 6.38 -12.82 13.51
CA ILE A 114 5.48 -13.12 14.63
C ILE A 114 4.12 -13.60 14.11
N MET A 115 4.10 -14.43 13.05
CA MET A 115 2.93 -15.30 12.87
C MET A 115 3.25 -16.60 13.62
N PRO A 116 2.43 -16.97 14.63
CA PRO A 116 2.56 -18.28 15.23
C PRO A 116 2.43 -19.32 14.12
N ASN A 117 3.40 -20.24 14.09
CA ASN A 117 3.44 -21.35 13.17
C ASN A 117 2.11 -22.10 13.26
N THR A 118 1.25 -22.00 12.25
CA THR A 118 -0.06 -22.66 12.21
C THR A 118 0.07 -24.09 11.72
N ASP A 119 1.05 -24.81 12.23
CA ASP A 119 1.10 -26.25 12.10
C ASP A 119 0.46 -26.88 13.35
N ASN A 120 -0.67 -27.42 13.14
CA ASN A 120 -1.49 -28.39 13.87
C ASN A 120 -2.85 -27.86 14.37
N GLY A 121 -3.86 -28.23 13.59
CA GLY A 121 -5.16 -28.61 14.10
C GLY A 121 -6.10 -27.47 14.53
N ILE A 122 -7.20 -27.37 13.81
CA ILE A 122 -8.51 -26.77 14.21
C ILE A 122 -8.41 -25.68 15.28
N ASN A 123 -8.39 -24.43 14.82
CA ASN A 123 -8.17 -23.22 15.61
C ASN A 123 -9.41 -22.89 16.46
N GLU A 124 -9.41 -23.32 17.70
CA GLU A 124 -10.02 -22.47 18.71
C GLU A 124 -9.15 -21.20 18.85
N PRO A 125 -9.74 -20.00 18.93
CA PRO A 125 -8.95 -18.80 19.16
C PRO A 125 -8.18 -18.99 20.47
N LEU A 126 -6.85 -18.92 20.38
CA LEU A 126 -5.96 -19.02 21.55
C LEU A 126 -6.48 -18.13 22.66
N SER A 127 -6.62 -18.69 23.86
CA SER A 127 -6.98 -17.86 25.01
C SER A 127 -5.92 -16.75 25.15
N MET A 128 -6.35 -15.56 25.58
CA MET A 128 -5.42 -14.43 25.76
C MET A 128 -4.24 -14.81 26.66
N THR A 129 -4.49 -15.65 27.66
CA THR A 129 -3.46 -16.20 28.57
C THR A 129 -2.43 -17.04 27.82
N GLU A 130 -2.84 -17.87 26.87
CA GLU A 130 -1.93 -18.67 26.06
C GLU A 130 -1.10 -17.81 25.12
N SER A 131 -1.70 -16.74 24.59
CA SER A 131 -0.98 -15.75 23.79
C SER A 131 0.11 -15.04 24.61
N ILE A 132 -0.20 -14.62 25.83
CA ILE A 132 0.79 -14.05 26.77
C ILE A 132 1.93 -15.02 27.02
N ASN A 133 1.67 -16.28 27.32
CA ASN A 133 2.70 -17.29 27.57
C ASN A 133 3.60 -17.48 26.33
N LYS A 134 3.07 -17.43 25.13
CA LYS A 134 3.86 -17.52 23.88
C LYS A 134 4.78 -16.31 23.72
N LEU A 135 4.27 -15.10 23.98
CA LEU A 135 5.06 -13.87 23.92
C LEU A 135 6.19 -13.88 24.98
N GLU A 136 5.87 -14.30 26.21
CA GLU A 136 6.87 -14.41 27.29
C GLU A 136 7.96 -15.42 26.94
N ASN A 137 7.60 -16.60 26.43
CA ASN A 137 8.58 -17.60 25.98
C ASN A 137 9.46 -17.10 24.84
N TYR A 138 8.90 -16.39 23.87
CA TYR A 138 9.67 -15.79 22.79
C TYR A 138 10.67 -14.75 23.31
N LEU A 139 10.31 -13.97 24.32
CA LEU A 139 11.17 -12.96 24.93
C LEU A 139 12.32 -13.56 25.75
N ILE A 140 12.27 -14.84 26.12
CA ILE A 140 13.41 -15.52 26.77
C ILE A 140 14.60 -15.55 25.80
N GLU A 141 14.35 -15.86 24.53
CA GLU A 141 15.39 -15.91 23.49
C GLU A 141 15.67 -14.53 22.87
N ASN A 142 14.66 -13.64 22.86
CA ASN A 142 14.69 -12.34 22.21
C ASN A 142 14.35 -11.19 23.19
N PRO A 143 15.11 -10.97 24.27
CA PRO A 143 14.71 -10.09 25.38
C PRO A 143 14.62 -8.60 25.02
N LYS A 144 15.14 -8.19 23.84
CA LYS A 144 15.12 -6.82 23.33
C LYS A 144 14.26 -6.65 22.09
N ASP A 145 13.34 -7.59 21.81
CA ASP A 145 12.39 -7.40 20.72
C ASP A 145 11.32 -6.40 21.12
N PHE A 146 11.45 -5.20 20.55
CA PHE A 146 10.57 -4.05 20.82
C PHE A 146 9.11 -4.36 20.56
N GLN A 147 8.80 -4.97 19.42
CA GLN A 147 7.43 -5.23 19.03
C GLN A 147 6.76 -6.26 19.94
N THR A 148 7.48 -7.32 20.27
CA THR A 148 6.98 -8.35 21.18
C THR A 148 6.74 -7.81 22.58
N LEU A 149 7.65 -6.96 23.11
CA LEU A 149 7.44 -6.28 24.39
C LEU A 149 6.22 -5.38 24.40
N LYS A 150 6.00 -4.60 23.33
CA LYS A 150 4.80 -3.76 23.16
C LYS A 150 3.52 -4.60 23.08
N MET A 151 3.54 -5.68 22.31
CA MET A 151 2.41 -6.63 22.22
C MET A 151 2.11 -7.31 23.55
N LEU A 152 3.14 -7.72 24.29
CA LEU A 152 2.96 -8.33 25.61
C LEU A 152 2.32 -7.34 26.58
N GLY A 153 2.77 -6.09 26.60
CA GLY A 153 2.16 -5.03 27.41
C GLY A 153 0.66 -4.86 27.11
N LEU A 154 0.30 -4.81 25.82
CA LEU A 154 -1.11 -4.71 25.39
C LEU A 154 -1.95 -5.93 25.81
N ALA A 155 -1.42 -7.14 25.62
CA ALA A 155 -2.10 -8.36 26.02
C ALA A 155 -2.30 -8.42 27.55
N GLN A 156 -1.33 -7.93 28.32
CA GLN A 156 -1.41 -7.86 29.77
C GLN A 156 -2.45 -6.80 30.24
N VAL A 157 -2.56 -5.64 29.54
CA VAL A 157 -3.64 -4.67 29.80
C VAL A 157 -4.99 -5.31 29.58
N SER A 158 -5.20 -6.02 28.47
CA SER A 158 -6.49 -6.63 28.14
C SER A 158 -6.91 -7.75 29.09
N THR A 159 -5.97 -8.35 29.83
CA THR A 159 -6.24 -9.33 30.88
C THR A 159 -6.29 -8.72 32.29
N GLY A 160 -6.21 -7.40 32.41
CA GLY A 160 -6.22 -6.69 33.70
C GLY A 160 -4.90 -6.76 34.49
N ASN A 161 -3.83 -7.32 33.89
CA ASN A 161 -2.52 -7.41 34.53
C ASN A 161 -1.73 -6.11 34.36
N ILE A 162 -2.23 -5.00 34.90
CA ILE A 162 -1.74 -3.64 34.67
C ILE A 162 -0.28 -3.49 35.12
N ASP A 163 0.11 -4.02 36.28
CA ASP A 163 1.49 -3.91 36.77
C ASP A 163 2.50 -4.57 35.80
N LYS A 164 2.19 -5.78 35.31
CA LYS A 164 3.03 -6.46 34.34
C LYS A 164 3.09 -5.72 33.01
N SER A 165 1.98 -5.12 32.58
CA SER A 165 1.95 -4.33 31.34
C SER A 165 2.87 -3.12 31.44
N ILE A 166 2.90 -2.45 32.59
CA ILE A 166 3.80 -1.33 32.86
C ILE A 166 5.26 -1.78 32.75
N GLU A 167 5.63 -2.93 33.30
CA GLU A 167 6.97 -3.48 33.17
C GLU A 167 7.36 -3.79 31.72
N SER A 168 6.41 -4.37 30.96
CA SER A 168 6.63 -4.70 29.55
C SER A 168 6.80 -3.44 28.70
N PHE A 169 5.96 -2.42 28.91
CA PHE A 169 6.09 -1.12 28.25
C PHE A 169 7.35 -0.37 28.66
N GLU A 170 7.78 -0.48 29.92
CA GLU A 170 9.03 0.13 30.35
C GLU A 170 10.23 -0.48 29.64
N LYS A 171 10.29 -1.81 29.51
CA LYS A 171 11.34 -2.49 28.73
C LYS A 171 11.31 -2.07 27.26
N ALA A 172 10.13 -1.96 26.65
CA ALA A 172 9.97 -1.46 25.29
C ALA A 172 10.44 0.00 25.15
N PHE A 173 10.10 0.85 26.11
CA PHE A 173 10.50 2.26 26.15
C PHE A 173 12.02 2.44 26.23
N LEU A 174 12.74 1.57 26.94
CA LEU A 174 14.20 1.60 26.98
C LEU A 174 14.85 1.29 25.62
N ILE A 175 14.14 0.58 24.73
CA ILE A 175 14.64 0.22 23.41
C ILE A 175 14.29 1.33 22.40
N ASN A 176 13.04 1.76 22.36
CA ASN A 176 12.58 2.84 21.47
C ASN A 176 11.74 3.87 22.25
N PRO A 177 12.39 4.90 22.84
CA PRO A 177 11.70 5.88 23.65
C PRO A 177 10.89 6.92 22.86
N ASN A 178 10.90 6.88 21.52
CA ASN A 178 10.25 7.85 20.66
C ASN A 178 9.09 7.26 19.84
N ASP A 179 8.69 6.02 20.12
CA ASP A 179 7.50 5.42 19.51
C ASP A 179 6.24 6.02 20.17
N ILE A 180 5.49 6.79 19.40
CA ILE A 180 4.33 7.54 19.89
C ILE A 180 3.25 6.60 20.42
N ASP A 181 2.97 5.50 19.71
CA ASP A 181 1.98 4.51 20.16
C ASP A 181 2.37 3.90 21.51
N LEU A 182 3.65 3.55 21.68
CA LEU A 182 4.15 3.06 22.95
C LEU A 182 3.99 4.11 24.07
N LEU A 183 4.32 5.38 23.79
CA LEU A 183 4.21 6.46 24.76
C LEU A 183 2.76 6.60 25.26
N LEU A 184 1.78 6.59 24.36
CA LEU A 184 0.35 6.69 24.71
C LEU A 184 -0.13 5.47 25.48
N GLN A 185 0.23 4.27 25.05
CA GLN A 185 -0.16 3.01 25.69
C GLN A 185 0.46 2.88 27.10
N TYR A 186 1.74 3.21 27.22
CA TYR A 186 2.43 3.22 28.50
C TYR A 186 1.84 4.23 29.48
N ALA A 187 1.58 5.45 29.00
CA ALA A 187 0.91 6.46 29.80
C ALA A 187 -0.48 6.02 30.27
N SER A 188 -1.25 5.36 29.38
CA SER A 188 -2.57 4.83 29.69
C SER A 188 -2.52 3.70 30.71
N ALA A 189 -1.55 2.78 30.61
CA ALA A 189 -1.36 1.72 31.60
C ALA A 189 -1.00 2.28 32.99
N ILE A 190 -0.12 3.29 33.06
CA ILE A 190 0.21 3.96 34.29
C ILE A 190 -1.04 4.66 34.87
N ALA A 191 -1.80 5.38 34.04
CA ALA A 191 -3.00 6.06 34.47
C ALA A 191 -4.06 5.07 34.98
N ALA A 192 -4.23 3.90 34.34
CA ALA A 192 -5.11 2.84 34.81
C ALA A 192 -4.76 2.38 36.23
N ASN A 193 -3.47 2.32 36.58
CA ASN A 193 -2.99 2.02 37.93
C ASN A 193 -3.13 3.21 38.90
N GLN A 194 -3.59 4.36 38.44
CA GLN A 194 -3.78 5.60 39.17
C GLN A 194 -5.22 6.11 39.09
N ASP A 195 -6.20 5.21 39.17
CA ASP A 195 -7.63 5.52 39.07
C ASP A 195 -8.00 6.31 37.80
N GLY A 196 -7.33 6.05 36.70
CA GLY A 196 -7.56 6.72 35.42
C GLY A 196 -6.94 8.11 35.29
N LYS A 197 -6.13 8.56 36.28
CA LYS A 197 -5.58 9.91 36.31
C LYS A 197 -4.19 9.99 35.69
N PHE A 198 -4.00 10.95 34.81
CA PHE A 198 -2.71 11.22 34.15
C PHE A 198 -1.90 12.23 34.95
N TYR A 199 -1.03 11.74 35.85
CA TYR A 199 -0.07 12.57 36.60
C TYR A 199 1.31 11.90 36.69
N GLY A 200 2.34 12.64 37.07
CA GLY A 200 3.68 12.11 37.17
C GLY A 200 4.21 11.55 35.83
N LYS A 201 4.63 10.28 35.83
CA LYS A 201 5.24 9.64 34.64
C LYS A 201 4.27 9.57 33.45
N SER A 202 2.98 9.27 33.68
CA SER A 202 1.99 9.23 32.59
C SER A 202 1.85 10.56 31.87
N LYS A 203 1.80 11.69 32.61
CA LYS A 203 1.81 13.04 32.04
C LYS A 203 3.06 13.29 31.19
N ILE A 204 4.25 12.98 31.73
CA ILE A 204 5.53 13.20 31.03
C ILE A 204 5.58 12.42 29.71
N LEU A 205 5.04 11.22 29.66
CA LEU A 205 4.97 10.42 28.43
C LEU A 205 4.07 11.06 27.37
N ILE A 206 2.92 11.60 27.79
CA ILE A 206 2.01 12.32 26.88
C ILE A 206 2.65 13.62 26.38
N GLU A 207 3.28 14.40 27.27
CA GLU A 207 4.00 15.61 26.87
C GLU A 207 5.13 15.32 25.88
N LYS A 208 5.84 14.21 26.08
CA LYS A 208 6.83 13.74 25.12
C LYS A 208 6.20 13.36 23.77
N ALA A 209 5.10 12.63 23.76
CA ALA A 209 4.38 12.29 22.53
C ALA A 209 3.93 13.57 21.80
N LEU A 210 3.43 14.58 22.53
CA LEU A 210 3.02 15.85 21.98
C LEU A 210 4.19 16.65 21.37
N SER A 211 5.37 16.55 21.96
CA SER A 211 6.57 17.17 21.39
C SER A 211 7.06 16.50 20.11
N LEU A 212 6.81 15.19 19.95
CA LEU A 212 7.19 14.41 18.76
C LEU A 212 6.21 14.61 17.61
N ASP A 213 4.92 14.62 17.90
CA ASP A 213 3.87 14.87 16.90
C ASP A 213 2.73 15.75 17.47
N PRO A 214 2.86 17.08 17.34
CA PRO A 214 1.87 18.04 17.83
C PRO A 214 0.60 18.11 16.96
N GLN A 215 0.50 17.32 15.91
CA GLN A 215 -0.65 17.27 15.01
C GLN A 215 -1.36 15.90 15.05
N SER A 216 -0.85 14.92 15.74
CA SER A 216 -1.51 13.65 15.92
C SER A 216 -2.82 13.82 16.70
N ILE A 217 -3.92 13.42 16.09
CA ILE A 217 -5.26 13.46 16.70
C ILE A 217 -5.27 12.72 18.05
N GLN A 218 -4.66 11.56 18.07
CA GLN A 218 -4.58 10.70 19.25
C GLN A 218 -3.78 11.36 20.38
N VAL A 219 -2.64 11.96 20.04
CA VAL A 219 -1.82 12.67 21.01
C VAL A 219 -2.54 13.90 21.55
N LEU A 220 -3.21 14.66 20.69
CA LEU A 220 -4.01 15.82 21.10
C LEU A 220 -5.17 15.44 22.02
N TYR A 221 -5.82 14.29 21.76
CA TYR A 221 -6.85 13.78 22.64
C TYR A 221 -6.32 13.50 24.05
N PHE A 222 -5.20 12.78 24.17
CA PHE A 222 -4.57 12.51 25.46
C PHE A 222 -4.01 13.75 26.14
N ALA A 223 -3.47 14.70 25.39
CA ALA A 223 -3.01 15.99 25.92
C ALA A 223 -4.18 16.78 26.53
N GLY A 224 -5.35 16.76 25.88
CA GLY A 224 -6.56 17.34 26.44
C GLY A 224 -7.00 16.70 27.75
N ILE A 225 -6.93 15.34 27.84
CA ILE A 225 -7.22 14.63 29.10
C ILE A 225 -6.24 15.07 30.22
N VAL A 226 -4.95 15.13 29.91
CA VAL A 226 -3.93 15.58 30.87
C VAL A 226 -4.23 16.99 31.36
N ALA A 227 -4.55 17.94 30.46
CA ALA A 227 -4.90 19.31 30.80
C ALA A 227 -6.17 19.38 31.67
N ALA A 228 -7.20 18.61 31.32
CA ALA A 228 -8.44 18.53 32.11
C ALA A 228 -8.20 18.00 33.53
N HIS A 229 -7.34 16.99 33.70
CA HIS A 229 -6.96 16.49 35.03
C HIS A 229 -6.15 17.50 35.85
N GLN A 230 -5.50 18.46 35.19
CA GLN A 230 -4.82 19.58 35.85
C GLN A 230 -5.76 20.77 36.09
N THR A 231 -7.03 20.66 35.79
CA THR A 231 -8.02 21.75 35.86
C THR A 231 -7.76 22.91 34.91
N ASP A 232 -6.87 22.74 33.93
CA ASP A 232 -6.66 23.66 32.84
C ASP A 232 -7.64 23.38 31.68
N LEU A 233 -8.90 23.80 31.94
CA LEU A 233 -10.00 23.51 31.03
C LEU A 233 -9.88 24.26 29.70
N ASP A 234 -9.21 25.42 29.69
CA ASP A 234 -8.99 26.16 28.45
C ASP A 234 -7.98 25.47 27.56
N GLN A 235 -6.87 24.97 28.12
CA GLN A 235 -5.89 24.19 27.36
C GLN A 235 -6.47 22.84 26.88
N ALA A 236 -7.30 22.19 27.71
CA ALA A 236 -7.98 20.96 27.30
C ALA A 236 -8.89 21.21 26.09
N ARG A 237 -9.64 22.31 26.10
CA ARG A 237 -10.50 22.73 24.98
C ARG A 237 -9.69 22.95 23.72
N ASP A 238 -8.59 23.69 23.81
CA ASP A 238 -7.72 23.99 22.67
C ASP A 238 -7.17 22.71 22.01
N TYR A 239 -6.72 21.74 22.81
CA TYR A 239 -6.24 20.47 22.29
C TYR A 239 -7.36 19.67 21.59
N TRP A 240 -8.54 19.55 22.20
CA TRP A 240 -9.64 18.79 21.63
C TRP A 240 -10.26 19.47 20.41
N GLN A 241 -10.36 20.80 20.38
CA GLN A 241 -10.78 21.54 19.19
C GLN A 241 -9.79 21.35 18.03
N LYS A 242 -8.48 21.38 18.32
CA LYS A 242 -7.46 21.10 17.32
C LYS A 242 -7.54 19.66 16.80
N ALA A 243 -7.79 18.69 17.67
CA ALA A 243 -8.00 17.30 17.28
C ALA A 243 -9.22 17.16 16.34
N LEU A 244 -10.35 17.79 16.67
CA LEU A 244 -11.55 17.79 15.83
C LEU A 244 -11.35 18.48 14.49
N TYR A 245 -10.57 19.54 14.45
CA TYR A 245 -10.23 20.23 13.20
C TYR A 245 -9.42 19.36 12.24
N LEU A 246 -8.51 18.55 12.77
CA LEU A 246 -7.69 17.61 11.99
C LEU A 246 -8.42 16.31 11.63
N MET A 247 -9.51 16.02 12.30
CA MET A 247 -10.26 14.77 12.17
C MET A 247 -11.33 14.88 11.08
N PRO A 248 -11.42 13.92 10.13
CA PRO A 248 -12.53 13.86 9.18
C PRO A 248 -13.90 13.80 9.87
N GLU A 249 -14.93 14.41 9.28
CA GLU A 249 -16.29 14.41 9.85
C GLU A 249 -16.85 12.99 10.04
N SER A 250 -16.46 12.04 9.19
CA SER A 250 -16.91 10.64 9.24
C SER A 250 -16.07 9.76 10.17
N HIS A 251 -15.16 10.33 10.94
CA HIS A 251 -14.29 9.53 11.81
C HIS A 251 -15.08 8.91 12.97
N PRO A 252 -14.97 7.59 13.24
CA PRO A 252 -15.80 6.90 14.23
C PRO A 252 -15.62 7.43 15.66
N ASP A 253 -14.42 7.93 16.00
CA ASP A 253 -14.11 8.40 17.36
C ASP A 253 -14.38 9.91 17.56
N ARG A 254 -14.96 10.60 16.56
CA ARG A 254 -15.22 12.03 16.65
C ARG A 254 -16.14 12.39 17.82
N ASN A 255 -17.17 11.61 18.03
CA ASN A 255 -18.14 11.78 19.13
C ASN A 255 -17.48 11.71 20.51
N ILE A 256 -16.40 10.94 20.69
CA ILE A 256 -15.67 10.83 21.97
C ILE A 256 -15.06 12.18 22.36
N ILE A 257 -14.48 12.89 21.39
CA ILE A 257 -13.85 14.20 21.63
C ILE A 257 -14.93 15.28 21.82
N GLU A 258 -16.01 15.21 21.06
CA GLU A 258 -17.16 16.12 21.21
C GLU A 258 -17.79 15.99 22.62
N GLU A 259 -18.00 14.76 23.10
CA GLU A 259 -18.52 14.51 24.46
C GLU A 259 -17.54 15.03 25.55
N ALA A 260 -16.23 14.86 25.34
CA ALA A 260 -15.23 15.41 26.26
C ALA A 260 -15.28 16.96 26.31
N LEU A 261 -15.46 17.61 25.16
CA LEU A 261 -15.65 19.06 25.09
C LEU A 261 -16.92 19.52 25.79
N ASP A 262 -18.05 18.87 25.56
CA ASP A 262 -19.33 19.18 26.20
C ASP A 262 -19.23 19.05 27.73
N THR A 263 -18.50 18.04 28.19
CA THR A 263 -18.26 17.82 29.62
C THR A 263 -17.56 19.01 30.28
N ILE A 264 -16.48 19.53 29.67
CA ILE A 264 -15.76 20.68 30.24
C ILE A 264 -16.55 21.99 30.15
N LEU A 265 -17.33 22.18 29.07
CA LEU A 265 -18.21 23.34 28.96
C LEU A 265 -19.26 23.39 30.06
N ASN A 266 -19.84 22.25 30.40
CA ASN A 266 -20.80 22.13 31.50
C ASN A 266 -20.18 22.36 32.87
N LEU A 267 -18.88 22.10 33.03
CA LEU A 267 -18.14 22.39 34.29
C LEU A 267 -17.82 23.89 34.45
N GLN A 268 -17.66 24.64 33.36
CA GLN A 268 -17.39 26.09 33.39
C GLN A 268 -18.63 26.95 33.64
N VAL A 269 -19.83 26.41 33.45
CA VAL A 269 -21.11 27.13 33.62
C VAL A 269 -21.64 27.04 35.07
N LYS A 270 -21.08 26.17 35.90
CA LYS A 270 -21.43 26.02 37.32
C LYS A 270 -20.49 26.81 38.22
#